data_84488ed0724f9062f4b546b298d8a178
#
_entry.id   84488ed0724f9062f4b546b298d8a178
#
_cell.length_a   1.000
_cell.length_b   1.000
_cell.length_c   1.000
_cell.angle_alpha   90.00
_cell.angle_beta   90.00
_cell.angle_gamma   90.00
#
_symmetry.space_group_name_H-M   'P 1'
#
loop_
_entity.id
_entity.type
_entity.pdbx_description
1 polymer ?
#
loop_
_entity_poly.entity_id
_entity_poly.type
_entity_poly.pdbx_seq_one_letter_code
_entity_poly.pdbx_strand_id
1 'polypeptide(L)'
;MENAQPSKQYKVMPIMISLLTAGFIGMFSETALNIALTDLMQELHITPATVQWLTTGYLLVLGILVPVSGLLLQWFTTRQLFIVSLAFSIIGTLIAALAPSFPFLLAARIVQALGTGLLLPLMFNTILVIFPPHKRGAAMGTIGLVIMFAPAIGPTFSGLVLEHLNWHWIFWISLPFLVLALLFGIAYMQNVSDITKPKIDVLSIILSTIGFGGIVFGFSNAGEGSDGWSSPTVIGSLTVGAIALILFSIRQLTMKQPMMNLRAFRYPMFVLGVVIVFICMMVILSTMLLLPMYLQSGLMLTAFTSGLILLPGGILNGFMSPVTGRLFDKYGPKWLVIPGFVITATVLSFFSNINGASTALLIVALHTCLMIGISMIMMPAQTNGLNQLPPEFYPDGTAIMNTLQQMAGAIGTAVAVSIMAAGQKNYMSTAKNPNDPSAYSHALIAGVQHAFIFAMIVAVIGLISAFFMKRVKVNHS
;
A
#
# COMPACT_ATOMS: atom_id res chain seq x y z
N MET A 1 -12.47 2.89 46.44
CA MET A 1 -13.23 3.76 45.50
C MET A 1 -12.23 4.26 44.48
N GLU A 2 -12.09 3.56 43.41
CA GLU A 2 -11.16 3.85 42.32
C GLU A 2 -11.76 4.97 41.48
N ASN A 3 -11.08 6.11 41.43
CA ASN A 3 -11.49 7.27 40.61
C ASN A 3 -11.49 6.85 39.16
N ALA A 4 -12.64 6.42 38.63
CA ALA A 4 -12.86 6.29 37.23
C ALA A 4 -12.65 7.67 36.57
N GLN A 5 -11.51 7.86 35.90
CA GLN A 5 -11.30 9.05 35.08
C GLN A 5 -12.46 9.14 34.10
N PRO A 6 -13.11 10.32 33.94
CA PRO A 6 -14.19 10.47 33.00
C PRO A 6 -13.67 10.12 31.60
N SER A 7 -14.30 9.14 30.95
CA SER A 7 -13.98 8.74 29.57
C SER A 7 -14.06 9.97 28.69
N LYS A 8 -12.93 10.43 28.14
CA LYS A 8 -12.89 11.55 27.21
C LYS A 8 -13.86 11.25 26.07
N GLN A 9 -14.97 11.96 26.00
CA GLN A 9 -15.91 11.84 24.88
C GLN A 9 -15.30 12.51 23.65
N TYR A 10 -14.73 11.68 22.74
CA TYR A 10 -14.24 12.18 21.47
C TYR A 10 -15.39 12.42 20.49
N LYS A 11 -15.28 13.47 19.68
CA LYS A 11 -16.16 13.69 18.52
C LYS A 11 -15.75 12.75 17.38
N VAL A 12 -16.15 11.48 17.46
CA VAL A 12 -15.67 10.39 16.60
C VAL A 12 -15.91 10.67 15.12
N MET A 13 -17.15 11.09 14.73
CA MET A 13 -17.50 11.30 13.31
C MET A 13 -16.66 12.40 12.64
N PRO A 14 -16.51 13.62 13.21
CA PRO A 14 -15.67 14.65 12.61
C PRO A 14 -14.20 14.22 12.46
N ILE A 15 -13.64 13.50 13.45
CA ILE A 15 -12.28 12.97 13.39
C ILE A 15 -12.16 11.99 12.23
N MET A 16 -13.09 11.04 12.11
CA MET A 16 -13.11 10.05 11.04
C MET A 16 -13.21 10.70 9.66
N ILE A 17 -14.14 11.66 9.47
CA ILE A 17 -14.29 12.35 8.18
C ILE A 17 -12.99 13.07 7.80
N SER A 18 -12.34 13.77 8.74
CA SER A 18 -11.07 14.46 8.50
C SER A 18 -9.98 13.48 8.02
N LEU A 19 -9.82 12.36 8.73
CA LEU A 19 -8.80 11.35 8.41
C LEU A 19 -9.10 10.67 7.07
N LEU A 20 -10.35 10.27 6.83
CA LEU A 20 -10.74 9.57 5.60
C LEU A 20 -10.60 10.45 4.36
N THR A 21 -10.99 11.73 4.44
CA THR A 21 -10.83 12.68 3.33
C THR A 21 -9.35 12.90 3.02
N ALA A 22 -8.53 13.12 4.05
CA ALA A 22 -7.09 13.31 3.87
C ALA A 22 -6.43 12.05 3.31
N GLY A 23 -6.77 10.87 3.83
CA GLY A 23 -6.25 9.58 3.36
C GLY A 23 -6.66 9.29 1.94
N PHE A 24 -7.91 9.59 1.56
CA PHE A 24 -8.39 9.42 0.18
C PHE A 24 -7.54 10.22 -0.81
N ILE A 25 -7.35 11.52 -0.55
CA ILE A 25 -6.57 12.37 -1.45
C ILE A 25 -5.09 11.94 -1.49
N GLY A 26 -4.52 11.53 -0.35
CA GLY A 26 -3.15 11.01 -0.30
C GLY A 26 -2.96 9.78 -1.19
N MET A 27 -3.83 8.76 -1.04
CA MET A 27 -3.79 7.52 -1.83
C MET A 27 -4.16 7.75 -3.30
N PHE A 28 -5.11 8.65 -3.58
CA PHE A 28 -5.44 9.08 -4.93
C PHE A 28 -4.22 9.71 -5.61
N SER A 29 -3.55 10.66 -4.96
CA SER A 29 -2.36 11.33 -5.49
C SER A 29 -1.19 10.38 -5.74
N GLU A 30 -1.09 9.28 -4.96
CA GLU A 30 -0.08 8.24 -5.17
C GLU A 30 -0.22 7.56 -6.53
N THR A 31 -1.45 7.24 -6.94
CA THR A 31 -1.74 6.43 -8.13
C THR A 31 -2.15 7.23 -9.36
N ALA A 32 -2.68 8.43 -9.16
CA ALA A 32 -3.19 9.28 -10.23
C ALA A 32 -2.13 9.65 -11.27
N LEU A 33 -0.88 9.89 -10.83
CA LEU A 33 0.21 10.28 -11.72
C LEU A 33 0.70 9.13 -12.61
N ASN A 34 0.48 7.88 -12.23
CA ASN A 34 1.00 6.73 -13.00
C ASN A 34 0.48 6.69 -14.45
N ILE A 35 -0.72 7.19 -14.71
CA ILE A 35 -1.28 7.28 -16.06
C ILE A 35 -0.58 8.37 -16.89
N ALA A 36 -0.15 9.46 -16.24
CA ALA A 36 0.48 10.60 -16.90
C ALA A 36 1.97 10.38 -17.25
N LEU A 37 2.57 9.25 -16.84
CA LEU A 37 4.01 9.02 -17.04
C LEU A 37 4.41 9.09 -18.51
N THR A 38 3.58 8.56 -19.43
CA THR A 38 3.84 8.58 -20.87
C THR A 38 3.81 10.01 -21.43
N ASP A 39 2.83 10.81 -21.02
CA ASP A 39 2.71 12.22 -21.45
C ASP A 39 3.86 13.05 -20.89
N LEU A 40 4.25 12.81 -19.63
CA LEU A 40 5.40 13.44 -19.00
C LEU A 40 6.73 13.13 -19.70
N MET A 41 6.92 11.89 -20.19
CA MET A 41 8.10 11.54 -20.96
C MET A 41 8.20 12.37 -22.25
N GLN A 42 7.08 12.56 -22.93
CA GLN A 42 7.02 13.32 -24.18
C GLN A 42 7.20 14.83 -23.92
N GLU A 43 6.48 15.40 -22.96
CA GLU A 43 6.46 16.84 -22.69
C GLU A 43 7.78 17.33 -22.07
N LEU A 44 8.34 16.56 -21.15
CA LEU A 44 9.59 16.92 -20.46
C LEU A 44 10.85 16.38 -21.18
N HIS A 45 10.70 15.69 -22.30
CA HIS A 45 11.80 15.06 -23.07
C HIS A 45 12.72 14.19 -22.21
N ILE A 46 12.15 13.33 -21.35
CA ILE A 46 12.87 12.46 -20.42
C ILE A 46 12.71 10.99 -20.76
N THR A 47 13.67 10.17 -20.33
CA THR A 47 13.65 8.72 -20.56
C THR A 47 12.64 8.00 -19.66
N PRO A 48 12.19 6.77 -20.02
CA PRO A 48 11.36 5.94 -19.16
C PRO A 48 11.99 5.70 -17.77
N ALA A 49 13.29 5.47 -17.71
CA ALA A 49 14.02 5.28 -16.45
C ALA A 49 13.99 6.55 -15.56
N THR A 50 14.04 7.73 -16.19
CA THR A 50 13.97 9.01 -15.46
C THR A 50 12.58 9.27 -14.92
N VAL A 51 11.53 9.08 -15.71
CA VAL A 51 10.15 9.38 -15.29
C VAL A 51 9.72 8.46 -14.15
N GLN A 52 10.21 7.25 -14.10
CA GLN A 52 9.90 6.25 -13.08
C GLN A 52 10.34 6.67 -11.67
N TRP A 53 11.35 7.54 -11.56
CA TRP A 53 11.74 8.14 -10.27
C TRP A 53 10.62 8.91 -9.58
N LEU A 54 9.58 9.36 -10.32
CA LEU A 54 8.40 10.00 -9.72
C LEU A 54 7.62 9.03 -8.81
N THR A 55 7.58 7.75 -9.17
CA THR A 55 6.94 6.69 -8.38
C THR A 55 7.92 6.08 -7.38
N THR A 56 9.12 5.70 -7.85
CA THR A 56 10.15 5.08 -6.99
C THR A 56 10.59 6.02 -5.87
N GLY A 57 10.82 7.31 -6.17
CA GLY A 57 11.18 8.31 -5.17
C GLY A 57 10.09 8.52 -4.12
N TYR A 58 8.83 8.50 -4.54
CA TYR A 58 7.67 8.57 -3.63
C TYR A 58 7.63 7.35 -2.70
N LEU A 59 7.69 6.14 -3.23
CA LEU A 59 7.68 4.89 -2.46
C LEU A 59 8.89 4.77 -1.54
N LEU A 60 10.06 5.25 -1.97
CA LEU A 60 11.27 5.29 -1.16
C LEU A 60 11.09 6.15 0.09
N VAL A 61 10.53 7.36 -0.07
CA VAL A 61 10.24 8.25 1.07
C VAL A 61 9.22 7.61 2.01
N LEU A 62 8.18 6.94 1.50
CA LEU A 62 7.24 6.17 2.32
C LEU A 62 7.96 5.05 3.10
N GLY A 63 8.81 4.28 2.42
CA GLY A 63 9.58 3.19 3.03
C GLY A 63 10.51 3.65 4.15
N ILE A 64 11.04 4.87 4.04
CA ILE A 64 11.90 5.49 5.06
C ILE A 64 11.08 6.09 6.21
N LEU A 65 9.98 6.77 5.90
CA LEU A 65 9.24 7.56 6.89
C LEU A 65 8.28 6.70 7.74
N VAL A 66 7.65 5.70 7.14
CA VAL A 66 6.67 4.86 7.85
C VAL A 66 7.26 4.16 9.08
N PRO A 67 8.48 3.59 9.06
CA PRO A 67 9.12 3.05 10.26
C PRO A 67 9.32 4.10 11.37
N VAL A 68 9.63 5.33 10.99
CA VAL A 68 9.85 6.45 11.94
C VAL A 68 8.53 6.99 12.49
N SER A 69 7.42 6.75 11.79
CA SER A 69 6.10 7.28 12.17
C SER A 69 5.65 6.84 13.57
N GLY A 70 6.02 5.63 14.03
CA GLY A 70 5.74 5.16 15.37
C GLY A 70 6.35 6.06 16.47
N LEU A 71 7.57 6.54 16.24
CA LEU A 71 8.23 7.52 17.11
C LEU A 71 7.51 8.87 17.05
N LEU A 72 7.15 9.34 15.86
CA LEU A 72 6.48 10.61 15.67
C LEU A 72 5.08 10.64 16.32
N LEU A 73 4.34 9.52 16.26
CA LEU A 73 3.06 9.35 16.95
C LEU A 73 3.18 9.45 18.49
N GLN A 74 4.35 9.16 19.05
CA GLN A 74 4.63 9.29 20.49
C GLN A 74 5.17 10.67 20.88
N TRP A 75 5.72 11.41 19.91
CA TRP A 75 6.32 12.73 20.13
C TRP A 75 5.36 13.90 19.92
N PHE A 76 4.44 13.75 18.99
CA PHE A 76 3.53 14.82 18.56
C PHE A 76 2.08 14.43 18.83
N THR A 77 1.24 15.44 19.04
CA THR A 77 -0.20 15.22 19.17
C THR A 77 -0.81 14.76 17.86
N THR A 78 -1.91 14.03 17.92
CA THR A 78 -2.69 13.60 16.75
C THR A 78 -3.02 14.78 15.82
N ARG A 79 -3.43 15.92 16.42
CA ARG A 79 -3.76 17.14 15.67
C ARG A 79 -2.54 17.76 14.99
N GLN A 80 -1.39 17.81 15.67
CA GLN A 80 -0.15 18.32 15.05
C GLN A 80 0.29 17.47 13.87
N LEU A 81 0.33 16.15 14.03
CA LEU A 81 0.72 15.25 12.95
C LEU A 81 -0.24 15.35 11.77
N PHE A 82 -1.54 15.45 12.01
CA PHE A 82 -2.53 15.60 10.95
C PHE A 82 -2.32 16.90 10.16
N ILE A 83 -2.16 18.03 10.85
CA ILE A 83 -1.93 19.33 10.20
C ILE A 83 -0.62 19.33 9.41
N VAL A 84 0.47 18.79 9.99
CA VAL A 84 1.78 18.71 9.33
C VAL A 84 1.72 17.80 8.10
N SER A 85 1.06 16.64 8.20
CA SER A 85 0.88 15.73 7.06
C SER A 85 0.16 16.40 5.90
N LEU A 86 -0.95 17.10 6.19
CA LEU A 86 -1.69 17.81 5.15
C LEU A 86 -0.94 19.04 4.62
N ALA A 87 -0.18 19.74 5.46
CA ALA A 87 0.67 20.84 5.01
C ALA A 87 1.71 20.36 3.99
N PHE A 88 2.42 19.24 4.26
CA PHE A 88 3.33 18.63 3.29
C PHE A 88 2.60 18.20 2.01
N SER A 89 1.43 17.57 2.13
CA SER A 89 0.65 17.17 0.96
C SER A 89 0.22 18.38 0.11
N ILE A 90 -0.24 19.47 0.72
CA ILE A 90 -0.65 20.72 0.04
C ILE A 90 0.56 21.37 -0.64
N ILE A 91 1.67 21.55 0.10
CA ILE A 91 2.88 22.16 -0.44
C ILE A 91 3.41 21.34 -1.61
N GLY A 92 3.54 20.03 -1.45
CA GLY A 92 3.97 19.15 -2.53
C GLY A 92 3.03 19.19 -3.74
N THR A 93 1.71 19.20 -3.52
CA THR A 93 0.72 19.29 -4.61
C THR A 93 0.79 20.63 -5.33
N LEU A 94 1.01 21.73 -4.60
CA LEU A 94 1.18 23.05 -5.19
C LEU A 94 2.48 23.14 -6.03
N ILE A 95 3.60 22.62 -5.51
CA ILE A 95 4.86 22.54 -6.27
C ILE A 95 4.66 21.70 -7.54
N ALA A 96 3.95 20.56 -7.45
CA ALA A 96 3.66 19.71 -8.61
C ALA A 96 2.77 20.41 -9.63
N ALA A 97 1.73 21.12 -9.18
CA ALA A 97 0.84 21.87 -10.04
C ALA A 97 1.51 23.03 -10.80
N LEU A 98 2.61 23.52 -10.27
CA LEU A 98 3.40 24.61 -10.85
C LEU A 98 4.75 24.15 -11.43
N ALA A 99 5.03 22.83 -11.45
CA ALA A 99 6.34 22.31 -11.79
C ALA A 99 6.71 22.57 -13.27
N PRO A 100 7.76 23.34 -13.58
CA PRO A 100 8.17 23.62 -14.95
C PRO A 100 9.09 22.54 -15.54
N SER A 101 9.55 21.60 -14.70
CA SER A 101 10.53 20.59 -15.12
C SER A 101 10.52 19.37 -14.19
N PHE A 102 11.13 18.28 -14.66
CA PHE A 102 11.22 17.01 -13.92
C PHE A 102 11.79 17.15 -12.50
N PRO A 103 12.91 17.87 -12.22
CA PRO A 103 13.45 17.99 -10.86
C PRO A 103 12.45 18.64 -9.88
N PHE A 104 11.68 19.64 -10.33
CA PHE A 104 10.65 20.25 -9.51
C PHE A 104 9.51 19.28 -9.22
N LEU A 105 9.08 18.52 -10.24
CA LEU A 105 8.05 17.51 -10.06
C LEU A 105 8.49 16.37 -9.13
N LEU A 106 9.76 15.93 -9.24
CA LEU A 106 10.34 14.94 -8.34
C LEU A 106 10.41 15.46 -6.89
N ALA A 107 10.87 16.69 -6.69
CA ALA A 107 10.89 17.33 -5.37
C ALA A 107 9.47 17.44 -4.78
N ALA A 108 8.49 17.80 -5.60
CA ALA A 108 7.09 17.83 -5.21
C ALA A 108 6.58 16.46 -4.73
N ARG A 109 6.91 15.39 -5.45
CA ARG A 109 6.55 14.01 -5.09
C ARG A 109 7.18 13.57 -3.77
N ILE A 110 8.44 13.93 -3.53
CA ILE A 110 9.10 13.67 -2.23
C ILE A 110 8.37 14.38 -1.10
N VAL A 111 8.00 15.65 -1.28
CA VAL A 111 7.27 16.43 -0.27
C VAL A 111 5.86 15.85 -0.04
N GLN A 112 5.14 15.43 -1.09
CA GLN A 112 3.85 14.74 -0.96
C GLN A 112 3.97 13.43 -0.16
N ALA A 113 5.02 12.64 -0.42
CA ALA A 113 5.26 11.38 0.26
C ALA A 113 5.49 11.55 1.78
N LEU A 114 6.11 12.67 2.21
CA LEU A 114 6.22 12.99 3.64
C LEU A 114 4.85 13.16 4.30
N GLY A 115 3.90 13.78 3.60
CA GLY A 115 2.53 13.90 4.07
C GLY A 115 1.81 12.55 4.18
N THR A 116 1.79 11.78 3.11
CA THR A 116 1.08 10.49 3.04
C THR A 116 1.68 9.44 3.98
N GLY A 117 3.01 9.39 4.10
CA GLY A 117 3.71 8.45 4.97
C GLY A 117 3.41 8.59 6.47
N LEU A 118 3.01 9.78 6.91
CA LEU A 118 2.56 10.02 8.28
C LEU A 118 1.07 9.72 8.46
N LEU A 119 0.27 9.91 7.41
CA LEU A 119 -1.18 9.90 7.51
C LEU A 119 -1.75 8.50 7.78
N LEU A 120 -1.26 7.46 7.08
CA LEU A 120 -1.76 6.09 7.25
C LEU A 120 -1.54 5.55 8.67
N PRO A 121 -0.30 5.57 9.23
CA PRO A 121 -0.09 5.16 10.61
C PRO A 121 -0.92 5.97 11.62
N LEU A 122 -1.08 7.28 11.37
CA LEU A 122 -1.91 8.15 12.21
C LEU A 122 -3.39 7.71 12.17
N MET A 123 -3.93 7.37 11.00
CA MET A 123 -5.31 6.88 10.85
C MET A 123 -5.53 5.60 11.64
N PHE A 124 -4.67 4.59 11.47
CA PHE A 124 -4.78 3.31 12.17
C PHE A 124 -4.64 3.48 13.68
N ASN A 125 -3.63 4.22 14.14
CA ASN A 125 -3.43 4.49 15.56
C ASN A 125 -4.62 5.21 16.19
N THR A 126 -5.15 6.23 15.52
CA THR A 126 -6.31 6.99 16.00
C THR A 126 -7.52 6.08 16.19
N ILE A 127 -7.82 5.17 15.24
CA ILE A 127 -8.94 4.22 15.38
C ILE A 127 -8.74 3.27 16.57
N LEU A 128 -7.53 2.75 16.77
CA LEU A 128 -7.25 1.87 17.90
C LEU A 128 -7.49 2.54 19.25
N VAL A 129 -7.30 3.85 19.32
CA VAL A 129 -7.51 4.64 20.56
C VAL A 129 -8.97 5.01 20.75
N ILE A 130 -9.67 5.49 19.71
CA ILE A 130 -11.03 6.06 19.85
C ILE A 130 -12.14 5.02 19.80
N PHE A 131 -11.90 3.84 19.18
CA PHE A 131 -12.91 2.80 19.08
C PHE A 131 -12.67 1.65 20.04
N PRO A 132 -13.74 1.20 20.76
CA PRO A 132 -13.64 0.00 21.56
C PRO A 132 -13.40 -1.23 20.67
N PRO A 133 -12.73 -2.29 21.17
CA PRO A 133 -12.29 -3.44 20.38
C PRO A 133 -13.38 -4.10 19.53
N HIS A 134 -14.62 -4.15 20.03
CA HIS A 134 -15.78 -4.76 19.32
C HIS A 134 -16.32 -3.93 18.15
N LYS A 135 -15.86 -2.68 17.97
CA LYS A 135 -16.24 -1.80 16.85
C LYS A 135 -15.06 -1.44 15.95
N ARG A 136 -13.86 -1.91 16.25
CA ARG A 136 -12.65 -1.61 15.48
C ARG A 136 -12.71 -2.17 14.07
N GLY A 137 -13.28 -3.35 13.88
CA GLY A 137 -13.41 -3.97 12.58
C GLY A 137 -14.20 -3.11 11.60
N ALA A 138 -15.36 -2.58 12.01
CA ALA A 138 -16.15 -1.67 11.18
C ALA A 138 -15.40 -0.37 10.87
N ALA A 139 -14.70 0.21 11.86
CA ALA A 139 -13.93 1.42 11.70
C ALA A 139 -12.70 1.22 10.79
N MET A 140 -11.96 0.12 10.98
CA MET A 140 -10.84 -0.28 10.10
C MET A 140 -11.32 -0.57 8.69
N GLY A 141 -12.48 -1.21 8.52
CA GLY A 141 -13.11 -1.41 7.22
C GLY A 141 -13.42 -0.10 6.50
N THR A 142 -13.76 0.97 7.24
CA THR A 142 -13.96 2.30 6.65
C THR A 142 -12.64 2.92 6.16
N ILE A 143 -11.51 2.71 6.88
CA ILE A 143 -10.18 3.06 6.32
C ILE A 143 -9.89 2.22 5.08
N GLY A 144 -10.19 0.93 5.12
CA GLY A 144 -10.02 0.03 3.98
C GLY A 144 -10.77 0.48 2.74
N LEU A 145 -11.97 1.07 2.90
CA LEU A 145 -12.69 1.70 1.80
C LEU A 145 -11.81 2.76 1.14
N VAL A 146 -11.23 3.66 1.92
CA VAL A 146 -10.37 4.74 1.39
C VAL A 146 -9.13 4.18 0.70
N ILE A 147 -8.41 3.26 1.37
CA ILE A 147 -7.15 2.68 0.87
C ILE A 147 -7.35 1.91 -0.45
N MET A 148 -8.50 1.26 -0.64
CA MET A 148 -8.77 0.45 -1.83
C MET A 148 -9.51 1.21 -2.93
N PHE A 149 -10.37 2.15 -2.57
CA PHE A 149 -11.19 2.89 -3.53
C PHE A 149 -10.43 4.04 -4.20
N ALA A 150 -9.58 4.75 -3.46
CA ALA A 150 -8.81 5.86 -4.00
C ALA A 150 -7.84 5.42 -5.13
N PRO A 151 -7.03 4.36 -4.98
CA PRO A 151 -6.20 3.85 -6.08
C PRO A 151 -6.98 3.31 -7.27
N ALA A 152 -8.20 2.81 -7.07
CA ALA A 152 -9.03 2.31 -8.17
C ALA A 152 -9.57 3.45 -9.05
N ILE A 153 -9.92 4.59 -8.43
CA ILE A 153 -10.42 5.77 -9.15
C ILE A 153 -9.26 6.58 -9.76
N GLY A 154 -8.10 6.61 -9.11
CA GLY A 154 -6.96 7.44 -9.49
C GLY A 154 -6.64 7.38 -11.00
N PRO A 155 -6.31 6.22 -11.56
CA PRO A 155 -6.01 6.06 -12.97
C PRO A 155 -7.15 6.49 -13.90
N THR A 156 -8.38 6.07 -13.61
CA THR A 156 -9.55 6.37 -14.45
C THR A 156 -9.85 7.86 -14.50
N PHE A 157 -9.82 8.53 -13.33
CA PHE A 157 -10.03 9.96 -13.24
C PHE A 157 -8.92 10.75 -13.92
N SER A 158 -7.65 10.34 -13.71
CA SER A 158 -6.51 10.99 -14.34
C SER A 158 -6.50 10.80 -15.84
N GLY A 159 -6.89 9.62 -16.36
CA GLY A 159 -7.07 9.39 -17.77
C GLY A 159 -8.10 10.36 -18.38
N LEU A 160 -9.24 10.56 -17.71
CA LEU A 160 -10.26 11.53 -18.15
C LEU A 160 -9.72 12.98 -18.14
N VAL A 161 -8.94 13.35 -17.14
CA VAL A 161 -8.30 14.68 -17.07
C VAL A 161 -7.32 14.87 -18.22
N LEU A 162 -6.51 13.87 -18.54
CA LEU A 162 -5.51 13.93 -19.61
C LEU A 162 -6.11 13.97 -21.02
N GLU A 163 -7.30 13.41 -21.23
CA GLU A 163 -8.02 13.53 -22.52
C GLU A 163 -8.44 14.98 -22.87
N HIS A 164 -8.68 15.83 -21.87
CA HIS A 164 -9.23 17.18 -22.05
C HIS A 164 -8.32 18.30 -21.56
N LEU A 165 -7.39 17.98 -20.67
CA LEU A 165 -6.52 18.91 -19.97
C LEU A 165 -5.09 18.35 -19.93
N ASN A 166 -4.13 19.09 -19.37
CA ASN A 166 -2.77 18.61 -19.14
C ASN A 166 -2.61 17.99 -17.74
N TRP A 167 -1.48 17.30 -17.51
CA TRP A 167 -1.18 16.59 -16.26
C TRP A 167 -1.14 17.49 -15.01
N HIS A 168 -0.88 18.79 -15.12
CA HIS A 168 -0.91 19.76 -14.01
C HIS A 168 -2.29 19.80 -13.35
N TRP A 169 -3.37 19.59 -14.12
CA TRP A 169 -4.74 19.62 -13.61
C TRP A 169 -5.06 18.47 -12.65
N ILE A 170 -4.33 17.36 -12.68
CA ILE A 170 -4.44 16.29 -11.69
C ILE A 170 -4.15 16.87 -10.29
N PHE A 171 -3.15 17.74 -10.18
CA PHE A 171 -2.76 18.40 -8.94
C PHE A 171 -3.67 19.59 -8.59
N TRP A 172 -4.02 20.41 -9.57
CA TRP A 172 -4.94 21.55 -9.35
C TRP A 172 -6.30 21.13 -8.84
N ILE A 173 -6.85 20.02 -9.33
CA ILE A 173 -8.14 19.48 -8.88
C ILE A 173 -7.99 18.87 -7.47
N SER A 174 -6.86 18.26 -7.13
CA SER A 174 -6.63 17.67 -5.80
C SER A 174 -6.47 18.73 -4.70
N LEU A 175 -5.92 19.91 -5.04
CA LEU A 175 -5.56 20.95 -4.09
C LEU A 175 -6.75 21.48 -3.26
N PRO A 176 -7.91 21.85 -3.83
CA PRO A 176 -9.07 22.30 -3.06
C PRO A 176 -9.53 21.27 -2.02
N PHE A 177 -9.52 19.99 -2.35
CA PHE A 177 -9.93 18.91 -1.42
C PHE A 177 -8.94 18.77 -0.26
N LEU A 178 -7.63 18.90 -0.51
CA LEU A 178 -6.60 18.91 0.55
C LEU A 178 -6.77 20.11 1.47
N VAL A 179 -7.05 21.31 0.92
CA VAL A 179 -7.29 22.51 1.70
C VAL A 179 -8.56 22.38 2.54
N LEU A 180 -9.64 21.86 1.96
CA LEU A 180 -10.88 21.57 2.70
C LEU A 180 -10.65 20.55 3.82
N ALA A 181 -9.91 19.48 3.56
CA ALA A 181 -9.54 18.49 4.58
C ALA A 181 -8.71 19.12 5.71
N LEU A 182 -7.79 20.03 5.38
CA LEU A 182 -6.99 20.75 6.37
C LEU A 182 -7.87 21.67 7.24
N LEU A 183 -8.73 22.48 6.62
CA LEU A 183 -9.64 23.39 7.34
C LEU A 183 -10.58 22.61 8.26
N PHE A 184 -11.16 21.52 7.75
CA PHE A 184 -12.01 20.65 8.54
C PHE A 184 -11.24 19.99 9.71
N GLY A 185 -10.01 19.55 9.45
CA GLY A 185 -9.14 18.97 10.49
C GLY A 185 -8.72 20.00 11.54
N ILE A 186 -8.40 21.25 11.15
CA ILE A 186 -8.09 22.32 12.11
C ILE A 186 -9.30 22.59 13.03
N ALA A 187 -10.51 22.53 12.49
CA ALA A 187 -11.73 22.78 13.25
C ALA A 187 -12.11 21.62 14.19
N TYR A 188 -11.92 20.38 13.75
CA TYR A 188 -12.52 19.22 14.43
C TYR A 188 -11.54 18.17 14.95
N MET A 189 -10.26 18.16 14.49
CA MET A 189 -9.29 17.16 14.95
C MET A 189 -8.96 17.38 16.42
N GLN A 190 -9.12 16.32 17.21
CA GLN A 190 -8.81 16.30 18.64
C GLN A 190 -7.55 15.49 18.92
N ASN A 191 -6.87 15.79 20.02
CA ASN A 191 -5.74 15.01 20.49
C ASN A 191 -6.27 13.78 21.23
N VAL A 192 -6.05 12.61 20.63
CA VAL A 192 -6.57 11.34 21.14
C VAL A 192 -5.47 10.47 21.74
N SER A 193 -4.21 10.71 21.40
CA SER A 193 -3.06 9.94 21.91
C SER A 193 -2.31 10.71 22.98
N ASP A 194 -1.80 9.99 23.97
CA ASP A 194 -0.93 10.55 25.01
C ASP A 194 0.50 10.65 24.47
N ILE A 195 1.18 11.76 24.82
CA ILE A 195 2.54 12.05 24.40
C ILE A 195 3.51 11.46 25.42
N THR A 196 4.36 10.53 25.00
CA THR A 196 5.35 9.87 25.88
C THR A 196 6.77 10.40 25.70
N LYS A 197 7.08 11.01 24.55
CA LYS A 197 8.39 11.58 24.19
C LYS A 197 9.59 10.68 24.51
N PRO A 198 9.67 9.47 23.93
CA PRO A 198 10.82 8.61 24.12
C PRO A 198 12.10 9.30 23.60
N LYS A 199 13.26 8.88 24.08
CA LYS A 199 14.54 9.42 23.63
C LYS A 199 14.76 9.13 22.15
N ILE A 200 15.15 10.15 21.38
CA ILE A 200 15.47 9.99 19.95
C ILE A 200 16.80 9.27 19.83
N ASP A 201 16.79 8.13 19.17
CA ASP A 201 17.99 7.40 18.81
C ASP A 201 18.33 7.60 17.33
N VAL A 202 19.22 8.56 17.07
CA VAL A 202 19.63 8.95 15.72
C VAL A 202 20.21 7.76 14.95
N LEU A 203 20.96 6.85 15.63
CA LEU A 203 21.54 5.68 14.96
C LEU A 203 20.44 4.72 14.50
N SER A 204 19.38 4.52 15.28
CA SER A 204 18.22 3.71 14.87
C SER A 204 17.50 4.32 13.66
N ILE A 205 17.38 5.66 13.61
CA ILE A 205 16.78 6.34 12.44
C ILE A 205 17.65 6.12 11.20
N ILE A 206 18.97 6.26 11.30
CA ILE A 206 19.90 6.01 10.18
C ILE A 206 19.82 4.56 9.70
N LEU A 207 19.89 3.60 10.63
CA LEU A 207 19.80 2.17 10.30
C LEU A 207 18.45 1.81 9.68
N SER A 208 17.35 2.37 10.19
CA SER A 208 16.01 2.22 9.61
C SER A 208 15.93 2.78 8.19
N THR A 209 16.45 4.00 7.99
CA THR A 209 16.45 4.68 6.69
C THR A 209 17.24 3.88 5.65
N ILE A 210 18.47 3.48 5.98
CA ILE A 210 19.31 2.66 5.08
C ILE A 210 18.69 1.28 4.88
N GLY A 211 18.16 0.68 5.94
CA GLY A 211 17.59 -0.66 5.92
C GLY A 211 16.34 -0.76 5.05
N PHE A 212 15.28 -0.09 5.43
CA PHE A 212 14.01 -0.12 4.69
C PHE A 212 14.14 0.58 3.33
N GLY A 213 14.83 1.72 3.27
CA GLY A 213 15.10 2.42 2.02
C GLY A 213 15.91 1.59 1.04
N GLY A 214 16.98 0.93 1.51
CA GLY A 214 17.82 0.06 0.68
C GLY A 214 17.08 -1.16 0.14
N ILE A 215 16.21 -1.79 0.96
CA ILE A 215 15.36 -2.90 0.51
C ILE A 215 14.34 -2.42 -0.55
N VAL A 216 13.57 -1.36 -0.27
CA VAL A 216 12.57 -0.84 -1.21
C VAL A 216 13.24 -0.41 -2.52
N PHE A 217 14.34 0.34 -2.44
CA PHE A 217 15.11 0.77 -3.61
C PHE A 217 15.64 -0.40 -4.43
N GLY A 218 16.24 -1.41 -3.76
CA GLY A 218 16.79 -2.59 -4.43
C GLY A 218 15.72 -3.39 -5.15
N PHE A 219 14.59 -3.67 -4.49
CA PHE A 219 13.48 -4.39 -5.13
C PHE A 219 12.83 -3.58 -6.25
N SER A 220 12.60 -2.28 -6.08
CA SER A 220 12.03 -1.44 -7.15
C SER A 220 12.90 -1.46 -8.41
N ASN A 221 14.22 -1.37 -8.26
CA ASN A 221 15.14 -1.40 -9.41
C ASN A 221 15.33 -2.80 -10.01
N ALA A 222 15.17 -3.87 -9.21
CA ALA A 222 15.33 -5.25 -9.69
C ALA A 222 14.27 -5.64 -10.74
N GLY A 223 13.06 -5.05 -10.66
CA GLY A 223 11.98 -5.30 -11.63
C GLY A 223 12.12 -4.53 -12.94
N GLU A 224 12.97 -3.52 -13.02
CA GLU A 224 12.90 -2.46 -14.05
C GLU A 224 14.15 -2.33 -14.93
N GLY A 225 15.32 -2.80 -14.50
CA GLY A 225 16.58 -2.61 -15.22
C GLY A 225 16.92 -3.72 -16.22
N SER A 226 17.70 -3.38 -17.25
CA SER A 226 18.23 -4.35 -18.24
C SER A 226 19.03 -5.49 -17.58
N ASP A 227 19.76 -5.17 -16.51
CA ASP A 227 20.59 -6.11 -15.75
C ASP A 227 19.82 -6.79 -14.61
N GLY A 228 18.60 -6.32 -14.33
CA GLY A 228 17.70 -6.89 -13.33
C GLY A 228 18.38 -7.18 -11.98
N TRP A 229 18.23 -8.38 -11.48
CA TRP A 229 18.81 -8.84 -10.19
C TRP A 229 20.34 -8.87 -10.17
N SER A 230 21.01 -8.91 -11.32
CA SER A 230 22.47 -8.96 -11.43
C SER A 230 23.12 -7.57 -11.38
N SER A 231 22.34 -6.50 -11.39
CA SER A 231 22.85 -5.14 -11.29
C SER A 231 23.62 -4.94 -9.97
N PRO A 232 24.85 -4.39 -10.01
CA PRO A 232 25.62 -4.06 -8.80
C PRO A 232 24.87 -3.12 -7.86
N THR A 233 24.05 -2.22 -8.41
CA THR A 233 23.19 -1.29 -7.65
C THR A 233 22.14 -2.05 -6.86
N VAL A 234 21.49 -3.05 -7.46
CA VAL A 234 20.46 -3.88 -6.81
C VAL A 234 21.10 -4.75 -5.72
N ILE A 235 22.16 -5.49 -6.05
CA ILE A 235 22.88 -6.34 -5.10
C ILE A 235 23.42 -5.50 -3.94
N GLY A 236 24.05 -4.38 -4.22
CA GLY A 236 24.60 -3.47 -3.22
C GLY A 236 23.55 -2.91 -2.28
N SER A 237 22.44 -2.39 -2.83
CA SER A 237 21.37 -1.81 -2.03
C SER A 237 20.65 -2.86 -1.17
N LEU A 238 20.37 -4.05 -1.71
CA LEU A 238 19.77 -5.15 -0.94
C LEU A 238 20.69 -5.65 0.17
N THR A 239 21.99 -5.81 -0.12
CA THR A 239 22.97 -6.27 0.87
C THR A 239 23.14 -5.25 2.00
N VAL A 240 23.38 -3.98 1.66
CA VAL A 240 23.51 -2.91 2.65
C VAL A 240 22.21 -2.75 3.43
N GLY A 241 21.06 -2.78 2.74
CA GLY A 241 19.74 -2.71 3.36
C GLY A 241 19.52 -3.86 4.36
N ALA A 242 19.81 -5.10 3.97
CA ALA A 242 19.67 -6.28 4.84
C ALA A 242 20.58 -6.20 6.07
N ILE A 243 21.84 -5.82 5.91
CA ILE A 243 22.78 -5.63 7.04
C ILE A 243 22.25 -4.53 7.97
N ALA A 244 21.81 -3.40 7.44
CA ALA A 244 21.26 -2.31 8.23
C ALA A 244 20.00 -2.73 9.01
N LEU A 245 19.10 -3.54 8.40
CA LEU A 245 17.91 -4.06 9.09
C LEU A 245 18.26 -5.07 10.19
N ILE A 246 19.27 -5.91 9.99
CA ILE A 246 19.75 -6.82 11.02
C ILE A 246 20.29 -6.01 12.21
N LEU A 247 21.16 -5.05 11.95
CA LEU A 247 21.72 -4.19 13.00
C LEU A 247 20.64 -3.36 13.70
N PHE A 248 19.67 -2.81 12.94
CA PHE A 248 18.50 -2.14 13.47
C PHE A 248 17.72 -3.05 14.41
N SER A 249 17.40 -4.27 13.96
CA SER A 249 16.59 -5.23 14.74
C SER A 249 17.29 -5.64 16.04
N ILE A 250 18.59 -5.95 16.00
CA ILE A 250 19.39 -6.26 17.19
C ILE A 250 19.34 -5.08 18.17
N ARG A 251 19.54 -3.84 17.65
CA ARG A 251 19.52 -2.64 18.47
C ARG A 251 18.14 -2.42 19.11
N GLN A 252 17.04 -2.50 18.36
CA GLN A 252 15.68 -2.32 18.89
C GLN A 252 15.34 -3.35 19.97
N LEU A 253 15.83 -4.59 19.86
CA LEU A 253 15.60 -5.64 20.86
C LEU A 253 16.41 -5.44 22.13
N THR A 254 17.59 -4.81 22.05
CA THR A 254 18.51 -4.61 23.19
C THR A 254 18.25 -3.30 23.94
N MET A 255 17.67 -2.29 23.29
CA MET A 255 17.39 -1.00 23.92
C MET A 255 16.26 -1.09 24.93
N LYS A 256 16.37 -0.30 26.04
CA LYS A 256 15.29 -0.13 27.02
C LYS A 256 14.11 0.67 26.47
N GLN A 257 14.37 1.68 25.65
CA GLN A 257 13.37 2.52 24.98
C GLN A 257 13.68 2.52 23.48
N PRO A 258 13.22 1.49 22.75
CA PRO A 258 13.45 1.40 21.32
C PRO A 258 12.61 2.44 20.53
N MET A 259 13.08 2.84 19.34
CA MET A 259 12.34 3.69 18.41
C MET A 259 11.09 2.97 17.87
N MET A 260 11.22 1.67 17.59
CA MET A 260 10.16 0.76 17.18
C MET A 260 10.25 -0.48 18.04
N ASN A 261 9.24 -0.72 18.86
CA ASN A 261 9.29 -1.81 19.83
C ASN A 261 8.99 -3.16 19.17
N LEU A 262 10.03 -3.82 18.69
CA LEU A 262 9.93 -5.15 18.06
C LEU A 262 9.46 -6.26 19.01
N ARG A 263 9.32 -5.97 20.32
CA ARG A 263 8.67 -6.91 21.26
C ARG A 263 7.20 -7.15 20.92
N ALA A 264 6.58 -6.32 20.07
CA ALA A 264 5.27 -6.58 19.47
C ALA A 264 5.22 -7.96 18.77
N PHE A 265 6.33 -8.46 18.22
CA PHE A 265 6.42 -9.80 17.63
C PHE A 265 6.34 -10.96 18.65
N ARG A 266 6.30 -10.69 19.96
CA ARG A 266 5.98 -11.72 20.96
C ARG A 266 4.49 -12.10 20.99
N TYR A 267 3.64 -11.30 20.37
CA TYR A 267 2.20 -11.54 20.30
C TYR A 267 1.86 -12.36 19.04
N PRO A 268 1.51 -13.66 19.19
CA PRO A 268 1.43 -14.58 18.05
C PRO A 268 0.37 -14.21 17.02
N MET A 269 -0.78 -13.64 17.45
CA MET A 269 -1.80 -13.21 16.49
C MET A 269 -1.42 -11.90 15.79
N PHE A 270 -0.59 -11.06 16.40
CA PHE A 270 0.02 -9.92 15.72
C PHE A 270 0.96 -10.39 14.61
N VAL A 271 1.88 -11.32 14.94
CA VAL A 271 2.81 -11.92 13.94
C VAL A 271 2.04 -12.53 12.77
N LEU A 272 1.02 -13.33 13.09
CA LEU A 272 0.21 -13.98 12.07
C LEU A 272 -0.58 -12.96 11.22
N GLY A 273 -1.11 -11.90 11.85
CA GLY A 273 -1.74 -10.79 11.15
C GLY A 273 -0.79 -10.09 10.19
N VAL A 274 0.45 -9.80 10.63
CA VAL A 274 1.52 -9.22 9.81
C VAL A 274 1.84 -10.12 8.61
N VAL A 275 2.05 -11.42 8.82
CA VAL A 275 2.36 -12.38 7.75
C VAL A 275 1.22 -12.44 6.72
N ILE A 276 -0.03 -12.54 7.17
CA ILE A 276 -1.19 -12.60 6.28
C ILE A 276 -1.35 -11.29 5.48
N VAL A 277 -1.20 -10.15 6.12
CA VAL A 277 -1.27 -8.84 5.45
C VAL A 277 -0.12 -8.67 4.46
N PHE A 278 1.09 -9.11 4.81
CA PHE A 278 2.26 -9.12 3.92
C PHE A 278 1.99 -9.92 2.65
N ILE A 279 1.51 -11.16 2.80
CA ILE A 279 1.12 -12.04 1.68
C ILE A 279 0.03 -11.39 0.82
N CYS A 280 -1.00 -10.84 1.46
CA CYS A 280 -2.10 -10.19 0.77
C CYS A 280 -1.62 -8.98 -0.06
N MET A 281 -0.72 -8.17 0.50
CA MET A 281 -0.14 -7.01 -0.20
C MET A 281 0.74 -7.43 -1.38
N MET A 282 1.53 -8.49 -1.26
CA MET A 282 2.28 -9.04 -2.40
C MET A 282 1.33 -9.41 -3.55
N VAL A 283 0.22 -10.10 -3.26
CA VAL A 283 -0.77 -10.50 -4.28
C VAL A 283 -1.46 -9.29 -4.90
N ILE A 284 -1.90 -8.32 -4.09
CA ILE A 284 -2.60 -7.11 -4.57
C ILE A 284 -1.72 -6.35 -5.55
N LEU A 285 -0.52 -5.95 -5.11
CA LEU A 285 0.33 -5.04 -5.89
C LEU A 285 0.93 -5.73 -7.12
N SER A 286 1.24 -7.05 -7.03
CA SER A 286 1.59 -7.83 -8.22
C SER A 286 0.44 -7.85 -9.24
N THR A 287 -0.79 -8.06 -8.80
CA THR A 287 -1.95 -8.10 -9.69
C THR A 287 -2.26 -6.73 -10.28
N MET A 288 -2.16 -5.66 -9.49
CA MET A 288 -2.35 -4.27 -9.95
C MET A 288 -1.33 -3.86 -11.02
N LEU A 289 -0.17 -4.49 -11.06
CA LEU A 289 0.83 -4.29 -12.11
C LEU A 289 0.61 -5.20 -13.32
N LEU A 290 0.40 -6.50 -13.07
CA LEU A 290 0.30 -7.51 -14.14
C LEU A 290 -0.95 -7.36 -15.00
N LEU A 291 -2.12 -7.05 -14.42
CA LEU A 291 -3.37 -6.95 -15.17
C LEU A 291 -3.38 -5.80 -16.19
N PRO A 292 -2.99 -4.56 -15.86
CA PRO A 292 -2.86 -3.50 -16.85
C PRO A 292 -1.88 -3.86 -17.97
N MET A 293 -0.74 -4.48 -17.67
CA MET A 293 0.24 -4.92 -18.67
C MET A 293 -0.37 -5.97 -19.62
N TYR A 294 -1.09 -6.94 -19.08
CA TYR A 294 -1.80 -7.94 -19.88
C TYR A 294 -2.87 -7.29 -20.77
N LEU A 295 -3.67 -6.36 -20.23
CA LEU A 295 -4.74 -5.71 -21.00
C LEU A 295 -4.19 -4.79 -22.09
N GLN A 296 -3.16 -3.99 -21.79
CA GLN A 296 -2.61 -3.01 -22.72
C GLN A 296 -1.65 -3.64 -23.74
N SER A 297 -0.66 -4.40 -23.28
CA SER A 297 0.38 -4.95 -24.15
C SER A 297 0.10 -6.39 -24.60
N GLY A 298 -0.73 -7.13 -23.87
CA GLY A 298 -1.18 -8.48 -24.25
C GLY A 298 -2.40 -8.47 -25.16
N LEU A 299 -3.45 -7.74 -24.78
CA LEU A 299 -4.70 -7.63 -25.56
C LEU A 299 -4.78 -6.35 -26.41
N MET A 300 -3.74 -5.50 -26.43
CA MET A 300 -3.68 -4.25 -27.19
C MET A 300 -4.84 -3.27 -26.90
N LEU A 301 -5.38 -3.28 -25.68
CA LEU A 301 -6.42 -2.36 -25.25
C LEU A 301 -5.84 -1.00 -24.85
N THR A 302 -6.66 0.05 -24.99
CA THR A 302 -6.26 1.39 -24.51
C THR A 302 -6.14 1.42 -22.99
N ALA A 303 -5.34 2.35 -22.44
CA ALA A 303 -5.21 2.55 -21.00
C ALA A 303 -6.55 2.85 -20.32
N PHE A 304 -7.41 3.67 -20.98
CA PHE A 304 -8.75 3.97 -20.50
C PHE A 304 -9.65 2.73 -20.43
N THR A 305 -9.70 1.92 -21.48
CA THR A 305 -10.48 0.67 -21.50
C THR A 305 -9.97 -0.31 -20.44
N SER A 306 -8.66 -0.42 -20.26
CA SER A 306 -8.05 -1.24 -19.21
C SER A 306 -8.46 -0.77 -17.81
N GLY A 307 -8.48 0.55 -17.58
CA GLY A 307 -8.96 1.15 -16.34
C GLY A 307 -10.43 0.85 -16.07
N LEU A 308 -11.29 0.95 -17.10
CA LEU A 308 -12.72 0.62 -16.99
C LEU A 308 -12.98 -0.85 -16.66
N ILE A 309 -12.16 -1.77 -17.19
CA ILE A 309 -12.25 -3.21 -16.90
C ILE A 309 -11.91 -3.49 -15.41
N LEU A 310 -10.95 -2.77 -14.85
CA LEU A 310 -10.51 -2.98 -13.46
C LEU A 310 -11.36 -2.19 -12.44
N LEU A 311 -12.01 -1.14 -12.86
CA LEU A 311 -12.78 -0.24 -12.00
C LEU A 311 -13.86 -0.92 -11.15
N PRO A 312 -14.71 -1.84 -11.68
CA PRO A 312 -15.75 -2.48 -10.89
C PRO A 312 -15.20 -3.26 -9.69
N GLY A 313 -14.08 -3.96 -9.87
CA GLY A 313 -13.41 -4.69 -8.79
C GLY A 313 -12.89 -3.77 -7.70
N GLY A 314 -12.25 -2.67 -8.07
CA GLY A 314 -11.74 -1.68 -7.12
C GLY A 314 -12.86 -0.99 -6.33
N ILE A 315 -13.93 -0.58 -7.00
CA ILE A 315 -15.12 -0.01 -6.35
C ILE A 315 -15.73 -0.99 -5.36
N LEU A 316 -15.95 -2.24 -5.79
CA LEU A 316 -16.56 -3.25 -4.94
C LEU A 316 -15.68 -3.61 -3.75
N ASN A 317 -14.35 -3.67 -3.92
CA ASN A 317 -13.41 -3.86 -2.82
C ASN A 317 -13.57 -2.76 -1.74
N GLY A 318 -13.61 -1.49 -2.17
CA GLY A 318 -13.84 -0.36 -1.27
C GLY A 318 -15.13 -0.53 -0.46
N PHE A 319 -16.25 -0.78 -1.12
CA PHE A 319 -17.54 -0.97 -0.44
C PHE A 319 -17.61 -2.24 0.41
N MET A 320 -16.94 -3.31 0.01
CA MET A 320 -16.88 -4.55 0.81
C MET A 320 -16.05 -4.39 2.08
N SER A 321 -15.06 -3.50 2.12
CA SER A 321 -14.20 -3.30 3.30
C SER A 321 -14.97 -2.98 4.59
N PRO A 322 -15.92 -2.03 4.65
CA PRO A 322 -16.73 -1.80 5.85
C PRO A 322 -17.67 -2.98 6.18
N VAL A 323 -18.15 -3.71 5.17
CA VAL A 323 -19.00 -4.89 5.35
C VAL A 323 -18.18 -6.01 6.01
N THR A 324 -17.01 -6.32 5.47
CA THR A 324 -16.11 -7.34 6.04
C THR A 324 -15.61 -6.95 7.44
N GLY A 325 -15.40 -5.65 7.70
CA GLY A 325 -15.08 -5.14 9.02
C GLY A 325 -16.19 -5.42 10.05
N ARG A 326 -17.47 -5.18 9.69
CA ARG A 326 -18.62 -5.51 10.56
C ARG A 326 -18.80 -7.01 10.75
N LEU A 327 -18.59 -7.79 9.69
CA LEU A 327 -18.64 -9.26 9.77
C LEU A 327 -17.52 -9.80 10.66
N PHE A 328 -16.33 -9.18 10.60
CA PHE A 328 -15.23 -9.51 11.52
C PHE A 328 -15.61 -9.27 12.98
N ASP A 329 -16.21 -8.12 13.29
CA ASP A 329 -16.66 -7.82 14.67
C ASP A 329 -17.65 -8.88 15.18
N LYS A 330 -18.53 -9.38 14.32
CA LYS A 330 -19.55 -10.36 14.67
C LYS A 330 -18.99 -11.80 14.72
N TYR A 331 -18.33 -12.26 13.66
CA TYR A 331 -17.96 -13.67 13.45
C TYR A 331 -16.47 -13.95 13.74
N GLY A 332 -15.62 -12.92 13.78
CA GLY A 332 -14.17 -13.06 13.93
C GLY A 332 -13.43 -13.35 12.62
N PRO A 333 -12.07 -13.47 12.68
CA PRO A 333 -11.23 -13.47 11.48
C PRO A 333 -11.34 -14.74 10.63
N LYS A 334 -11.45 -15.94 11.24
CA LYS A 334 -11.42 -17.22 10.51
C LYS A 334 -12.46 -17.31 9.41
N TRP A 335 -13.69 -16.89 9.72
CA TRP A 335 -14.83 -16.96 8.80
C TRP A 335 -14.75 -16.01 7.61
N LEU A 336 -13.78 -15.11 7.63
CA LEU A 336 -13.53 -14.18 6.53
C LEU A 336 -12.22 -14.49 5.83
N VAL A 337 -11.12 -14.63 6.57
CA VAL A 337 -9.77 -14.77 6.01
C VAL A 337 -9.61 -16.08 5.24
N ILE A 338 -10.12 -17.20 5.77
CA ILE A 338 -10.03 -18.50 5.08
C ILE A 338 -10.80 -18.50 3.75
N PRO A 339 -12.13 -18.20 3.71
CA PRO A 339 -12.83 -18.10 2.42
C PRO A 339 -12.25 -17.05 1.50
N GLY A 340 -11.75 -15.91 2.04
CA GLY A 340 -11.06 -14.88 1.26
C GLY A 340 -9.86 -15.45 0.50
N PHE A 341 -8.99 -16.20 1.15
CA PHE A 341 -7.85 -16.85 0.47
C PHE A 341 -8.28 -17.97 -0.49
N VAL A 342 -9.33 -18.72 -0.18
CA VAL A 342 -9.87 -19.72 -1.12
C VAL A 342 -10.32 -19.04 -2.41
N ILE A 343 -11.11 -17.96 -2.31
CA ILE A 343 -11.53 -17.17 -3.47
C ILE A 343 -10.31 -16.63 -4.22
N THR A 344 -9.36 -16.00 -3.50
CA THR A 344 -8.15 -15.42 -4.09
C THR A 344 -7.32 -16.46 -4.83
N ALA A 345 -7.01 -17.60 -4.23
CA ALA A 345 -6.23 -18.66 -4.85
C ALA A 345 -6.95 -19.27 -6.07
N THR A 346 -8.27 -19.49 -5.96
CA THR A 346 -9.09 -20.00 -7.08
C THR A 346 -9.07 -19.02 -8.25
N VAL A 347 -9.30 -17.73 -8.00
CA VAL A 347 -9.29 -16.72 -9.07
C VAL A 347 -7.90 -16.58 -9.70
N LEU A 348 -6.83 -16.61 -8.91
CA LEU A 348 -5.47 -16.58 -9.43
C LEU A 348 -5.14 -17.81 -10.28
N SER A 349 -5.72 -18.97 -9.99
CA SER A 349 -5.60 -20.15 -10.86
C SER A 349 -6.31 -19.95 -12.21
N PHE A 350 -7.41 -19.22 -12.26
CA PHE A 350 -8.01 -18.81 -13.54
C PHE A 350 -7.15 -17.79 -14.28
N PHE A 351 -6.60 -16.80 -13.57
CA PHE A 351 -5.69 -15.83 -14.17
C PHE A 351 -4.39 -16.47 -14.70
N SER A 352 -3.93 -17.57 -14.16
CA SER A 352 -2.78 -18.31 -14.71
C SER A 352 -3.08 -19.01 -16.05
N ASN A 353 -4.35 -19.05 -16.46
CA ASN A 353 -4.81 -19.66 -17.71
C ASN A 353 -5.43 -18.65 -18.70
N ILE A 354 -5.34 -17.34 -18.44
CA ILE A 354 -5.80 -16.32 -19.40
C ILE A 354 -4.96 -16.35 -20.68
N ASN A 355 -5.58 -16.01 -21.80
CA ASN A 355 -4.93 -16.01 -23.10
C ASN A 355 -5.42 -14.84 -23.97
N GLY A 356 -4.94 -14.75 -25.23
CA GLY A 356 -5.33 -13.68 -26.15
C GLY A 356 -6.80 -13.68 -26.57
N ALA A 357 -7.55 -14.75 -26.30
CA ALA A 357 -8.99 -14.87 -26.59
C ALA A 357 -9.87 -14.63 -25.34
N SER A 358 -9.28 -14.33 -24.17
CA SER A 358 -10.04 -14.06 -22.94
C SER A 358 -10.88 -12.80 -23.11
N THR A 359 -12.18 -12.91 -22.80
CA THR A 359 -13.12 -11.79 -22.94
C THR A 359 -12.95 -10.75 -21.83
N ALA A 360 -13.20 -9.48 -22.13
CA ALA A 360 -13.18 -8.42 -21.12
C ALA A 360 -14.12 -8.72 -19.95
N LEU A 361 -15.31 -9.28 -20.22
CA LEU A 361 -16.28 -9.64 -19.17
C LEU A 361 -15.71 -10.69 -18.21
N LEU A 362 -14.98 -11.69 -18.70
CA LEU A 362 -14.30 -12.67 -17.85
C LEU A 362 -13.28 -12.01 -16.93
N ILE A 363 -12.47 -11.09 -17.47
CA ILE A 363 -11.46 -10.37 -16.68
C ILE A 363 -12.12 -9.48 -15.60
N VAL A 364 -13.20 -8.76 -15.95
CA VAL A 364 -14.00 -8.00 -14.99
C VAL A 364 -14.51 -8.90 -13.85
N ALA A 365 -15.10 -10.04 -14.20
CA ALA A 365 -15.64 -10.98 -13.20
C ALA A 365 -14.53 -11.55 -12.30
N LEU A 366 -13.44 -12.03 -12.88
CA LEU A 366 -12.30 -12.56 -12.12
C LEU A 366 -11.67 -11.49 -11.23
N HIS A 367 -11.40 -10.29 -11.76
CA HIS A 367 -10.82 -9.20 -10.98
C HIS A 367 -11.76 -8.77 -9.83
N THR A 368 -13.05 -8.71 -10.08
CA THR A 368 -14.05 -8.38 -9.06
C THR A 368 -14.10 -9.44 -7.94
N CYS A 369 -14.10 -10.72 -8.30
CA CYS A 369 -14.03 -11.82 -7.32
C CYS A 369 -12.72 -11.78 -6.51
N LEU A 370 -11.58 -11.49 -7.17
CA LEU A 370 -10.30 -11.31 -6.49
C LEU A 370 -10.37 -10.19 -5.45
N MET A 371 -10.90 -9.04 -5.83
CA MET A 371 -11.02 -7.88 -4.95
C MET A 371 -11.95 -8.13 -3.75
N ILE A 372 -13.02 -8.93 -3.92
CA ILE A 372 -13.85 -9.40 -2.81
C ILE A 372 -13.03 -10.29 -1.87
N GLY A 373 -12.29 -11.28 -2.39
CA GLY A 373 -11.43 -12.14 -1.59
C GLY A 373 -10.42 -11.34 -0.77
N ILE A 374 -9.76 -10.37 -1.39
CA ILE A 374 -8.79 -9.47 -0.76
C ILE A 374 -9.42 -8.66 0.38
N SER A 375 -10.63 -8.09 0.18
CA SER A 375 -11.31 -7.32 1.23
C SER A 375 -11.66 -8.19 2.45
N MET A 376 -11.94 -9.48 2.24
CA MET A 376 -12.20 -10.45 3.31
C MET A 376 -10.94 -10.83 4.09
N ILE A 377 -9.74 -10.62 3.53
CA ILE A 377 -8.46 -10.97 4.16
C ILE A 377 -7.89 -9.78 4.90
N MET A 378 -7.70 -8.66 4.21
CA MET A 378 -6.82 -7.59 4.62
C MET A 378 -7.24 -6.93 5.93
N MET A 379 -8.44 -6.34 5.98
CA MET A 379 -8.90 -5.62 7.16
C MET A 379 -9.14 -6.53 8.37
N PRO A 380 -9.75 -7.73 8.24
CA PRO A 380 -9.87 -8.66 9.34
C PRO A 380 -8.52 -9.14 9.92
N ALA A 381 -7.53 -9.43 9.07
CA ALA A 381 -6.22 -9.88 9.53
C ALA A 381 -5.46 -8.76 10.26
N GLN A 382 -5.47 -7.55 9.69
CA GLN A 382 -4.84 -6.38 10.29
C GLN A 382 -5.49 -6.01 11.63
N THR A 383 -6.81 -5.94 11.68
CA THR A 383 -7.55 -5.61 12.91
C THR A 383 -7.32 -6.66 13.99
N ASN A 384 -7.37 -7.95 13.65
CA ASN A 384 -7.15 -9.03 14.63
C ASN A 384 -5.73 -9.02 15.20
N GLY A 385 -4.73 -8.76 14.34
CA GLY A 385 -3.34 -8.65 14.76
C GLY A 385 -3.13 -7.49 15.72
N LEU A 386 -3.58 -6.30 15.36
CA LEU A 386 -3.46 -5.09 16.19
C LEU A 386 -4.24 -5.19 17.50
N ASN A 387 -5.39 -5.88 17.51
CA ASN A 387 -6.19 -6.08 18.72
C ASN A 387 -5.50 -6.93 19.80
N GLN A 388 -4.46 -7.70 19.45
CA GLN A 388 -3.70 -8.46 20.44
C GLN A 388 -2.70 -7.61 21.22
N LEU A 389 -2.32 -6.47 20.67
CA LEU A 389 -1.36 -5.60 21.29
C LEU A 389 -1.98 -4.84 22.47
N PRO A 390 -1.27 -4.63 23.57
CA PRO A 390 -1.67 -3.67 24.59
C PRO A 390 -1.58 -2.24 24.04
N PRO A 391 -2.34 -1.27 24.60
CA PRO A 391 -2.43 0.09 24.06
C PRO A 391 -1.09 0.80 23.89
N GLU A 392 -0.13 0.53 24.77
CA GLU A 392 1.23 1.08 24.71
C GLU A 392 2.00 0.70 23.45
N PHE A 393 1.64 -0.45 22.79
CA PHE A 393 2.25 -0.93 21.55
C PHE A 393 1.49 -0.50 20.29
N TYR A 394 0.37 0.23 20.37
CA TYR A 394 -0.40 0.60 19.17
C TYR A 394 0.41 1.43 18.17
N PRO A 395 1.19 2.47 18.58
CA PRO A 395 2.03 3.21 17.65
C PRO A 395 3.05 2.33 16.94
N ASP A 396 3.74 1.47 17.70
CA ASP A 396 4.74 0.54 17.17
C ASP A 396 4.11 -0.49 16.24
N GLY A 397 3.00 -1.11 16.67
CA GLY A 397 2.28 -2.12 15.88
C GLY A 397 1.77 -1.58 14.56
N THR A 398 1.22 -0.37 14.56
CA THR A 398 0.75 0.27 13.31
C THR A 398 1.92 0.62 12.40
N ALA A 399 3.02 1.14 12.94
CA ALA A 399 4.23 1.44 12.17
C ALA A 399 4.85 0.17 11.56
N ILE A 400 4.99 -0.92 12.35
CA ILE A 400 5.49 -2.22 11.87
C ILE A 400 4.60 -2.75 10.74
N MET A 401 3.27 -2.77 10.95
CA MET A 401 2.31 -3.29 9.97
C MET A 401 2.40 -2.52 8.65
N ASN A 402 2.36 -1.19 8.69
CA ASN A 402 2.44 -0.36 7.49
C ASN A 402 3.80 -0.46 6.80
N THR A 403 4.91 -0.50 7.56
CA THR A 403 6.25 -0.68 6.98
C THR A 403 6.36 -1.98 6.21
N LEU A 404 5.89 -3.08 6.80
CA LEU A 404 5.95 -4.39 6.15
C LEU A 404 4.98 -4.50 4.97
N GLN A 405 3.87 -3.75 4.96
CA GLN A 405 3.00 -3.61 3.79
C GLN A 405 3.74 -2.97 2.60
N GLN A 406 4.49 -1.88 2.83
CA GLN A 406 5.26 -1.22 1.78
C GLN A 406 6.36 -2.14 1.23
N MET A 407 7.07 -2.84 2.12
CA MET A 407 8.06 -3.84 1.71
C MET A 407 7.43 -4.98 0.90
N ALA A 408 6.28 -5.49 1.35
CA ALA A 408 5.56 -6.56 0.65
C ALA A 408 5.17 -6.14 -0.77
N GLY A 409 4.76 -4.88 -0.95
CA GLY A 409 4.48 -4.31 -2.25
C GLY A 409 5.69 -4.30 -3.17
N ALA A 410 6.80 -3.75 -2.71
CA ALA A 410 8.04 -3.68 -3.48
C ALA A 410 8.57 -5.09 -3.83
N ILE A 411 8.57 -6.02 -2.87
CA ILE A 411 9.01 -7.40 -3.07
C ILE A 411 8.08 -8.12 -4.05
N GLY A 412 6.76 -8.03 -3.83
CA GLY A 412 5.77 -8.71 -4.65
C GLY A 412 5.82 -8.29 -6.11
N THR A 413 5.86 -6.99 -6.37
CA THR A 413 5.93 -6.44 -7.74
C THR A 413 7.25 -6.82 -8.42
N ALA A 414 8.39 -6.69 -7.74
CA ALA A 414 9.69 -7.03 -8.30
C ALA A 414 9.79 -8.52 -8.67
N VAL A 415 9.36 -9.41 -7.79
CA VAL A 415 9.37 -10.85 -8.05
C VAL A 415 8.40 -11.21 -9.19
N ALA A 416 7.20 -10.63 -9.20
CA ALA A 416 6.22 -10.88 -10.24
C ALA A 416 6.71 -10.44 -11.64
N VAL A 417 7.31 -9.24 -11.74
CA VAL A 417 7.92 -8.73 -12.99
C VAL A 417 9.09 -9.61 -13.43
N SER A 418 9.94 -10.03 -12.50
CA SER A 418 11.08 -10.91 -12.83
C SER A 418 10.62 -12.26 -13.37
N ILE A 419 9.58 -12.87 -12.77
CA ILE A 419 9.01 -14.13 -13.26
C ILE A 419 8.34 -13.92 -14.62
N MET A 420 7.61 -12.81 -14.80
CA MET A 420 7.00 -12.44 -16.07
C MET A 420 8.07 -12.29 -17.15
N ALA A 421 9.15 -11.56 -16.89
CA ALA A 421 10.25 -11.36 -17.86
C ALA A 421 10.95 -12.67 -18.20
N ALA A 422 11.18 -13.56 -17.22
CA ALA A 422 11.73 -14.88 -17.45
C ALA A 422 10.80 -15.75 -18.33
N GLY A 423 9.49 -15.71 -18.07
CA GLY A 423 8.48 -16.38 -18.89
C GLY A 423 8.41 -15.86 -20.32
N GLN A 424 8.49 -14.54 -20.52
CA GLN A 424 8.60 -13.92 -21.86
C GLN A 424 9.84 -14.41 -22.59
N LYS A 425 11.00 -14.37 -21.95
CA LYS A 425 12.27 -14.81 -22.55
C LYS A 425 12.22 -16.29 -22.94
N ASN A 426 11.66 -17.12 -22.09
CA ASN A 426 11.52 -18.56 -22.37
C ASN A 426 10.58 -18.80 -23.57
N TYR A 427 9.44 -18.08 -23.65
CA TYR A 427 8.55 -18.17 -24.81
C TYR A 427 9.26 -17.76 -26.10
N MET A 428 9.94 -16.59 -26.10
CA MET A 428 10.65 -16.08 -27.27
C MET A 428 11.76 -17.02 -27.76
N SER A 429 12.46 -17.69 -26.84
CA SER A 429 13.52 -18.66 -27.18
C SER A 429 12.99 -19.94 -27.84
N THR A 430 11.70 -20.27 -27.63
CA THR A 430 11.04 -21.46 -28.19
C THR A 430 10.08 -21.13 -29.36
N ALA A 431 9.85 -19.85 -29.62
CA ALA A 431 8.95 -19.38 -30.67
C ALA A 431 9.48 -19.74 -32.08
N LYS A 432 8.62 -20.31 -32.92
CA LYS A 432 8.97 -20.69 -34.30
C LYS A 432 9.31 -19.48 -35.18
N ASN A 433 8.63 -18.33 -34.93
CA ASN A 433 8.84 -17.07 -35.67
C ASN A 433 8.98 -15.91 -34.64
N PRO A 434 10.17 -15.66 -34.09
CA PRO A 434 10.36 -14.58 -33.09
C PRO A 434 10.11 -13.16 -33.64
N ASN A 435 10.17 -13.00 -34.96
CA ASN A 435 9.97 -11.71 -35.66
C ASN A 435 8.50 -11.43 -36.04
N ASP A 436 7.56 -12.31 -35.68
CA ASP A 436 6.13 -12.06 -35.89
C ASP A 436 5.67 -10.94 -34.91
N PRO A 437 4.98 -9.89 -35.36
CA PRO A 437 4.44 -8.83 -34.52
C PRO A 437 3.58 -9.36 -33.34
N SER A 438 2.89 -10.50 -33.52
CA SER A 438 2.09 -11.15 -32.48
C SER A 438 2.93 -11.92 -31.44
N ALA A 439 4.17 -12.27 -31.78
CA ALA A 439 5.03 -13.07 -30.89
C ALA A 439 5.32 -12.35 -29.55
N TYR A 440 5.50 -11.03 -29.59
CA TYR A 440 5.72 -10.24 -28.37
C TYR A 440 4.51 -10.26 -27.45
N SER A 441 3.31 -10.08 -27.99
CA SER A 441 2.05 -10.14 -27.22
C SER A 441 1.85 -11.54 -26.60
N HIS A 442 2.06 -12.60 -27.35
CA HIS A 442 1.96 -13.97 -26.85
C HIS A 442 3.02 -14.26 -25.78
N ALA A 443 4.25 -13.78 -25.95
CA ALA A 443 5.31 -13.90 -24.96
C ALA A 443 4.96 -13.19 -23.65
N LEU A 444 4.40 -11.98 -23.75
CA LEU A 444 3.93 -11.23 -22.56
C LEU A 444 2.83 -12.01 -21.84
N ILE A 445 1.84 -12.52 -22.55
CA ILE A 445 0.76 -13.32 -21.97
C ILE A 445 1.32 -14.54 -21.23
N ALA A 446 2.25 -15.28 -21.85
CA ALA A 446 2.94 -16.42 -21.22
C ALA A 446 3.69 -16.00 -19.95
N GLY A 447 4.39 -14.88 -19.99
CA GLY A 447 5.07 -14.31 -18.81
C GLY A 447 4.10 -13.96 -17.68
N VAL A 448 2.99 -13.31 -17.99
CA VAL A 448 1.94 -12.95 -17.03
C VAL A 448 1.30 -14.20 -16.42
N GLN A 449 1.06 -15.25 -17.18
CA GLN A 449 0.55 -16.54 -16.68
C GLN A 449 1.50 -17.11 -15.59
N HIS A 450 2.81 -17.14 -15.84
CA HIS A 450 3.80 -17.62 -14.86
C HIS A 450 3.81 -16.74 -13.58
N ALA A 451 3.67 -15.42 -13.73
CA ALA A 451 3.60 -14.51 -12.59
C ALA A 451 2.31 -14.73 -11.76
N PHE A 452 1.18 -15.07 -12.39
CA PHE A 452 -0.04 -15.43 -11.67
C PHE A 452 0.05 -16.78 -10.97
N ILE A 453 0.81 -17.75 -11.51
CA ILE A 453 1.12 -19.00 -10.79
C ILE A 453 1.89 -18.68 -9.50
N PHE A 454 2.88 -17.80 -9.55
CA PHE A 454 3.59 -17.35 -8.35
C PHE A 454 2.64 -16.70 -7.34
N ALA A 455 1.78 -15.76 -7.78
CA ALA A 455 0.81 -15.12 -6.91
C ALA A 455 -0.17 -16.13 -6.27
N MET A 456 -0.59 -17.16 -7.02
CA MET A 456 -1.41 -18.26 -6.52
C MET A 456 -0.69 -19.06 -5.44
N ILE A 457 0.59 -19.41 -5.64
CA ILE A 457 1.38 -20.13 -4.62
C ILE A 457 1.47 -19.29 -3.35
N VAL A 458 1.75 -18.00 -3.46
CA VAL A 458 1.79 -17.06 -2.33
C VAL A 458 0.44 -17.00 -1.61
N ALA A 459 -0.68 -16.96 -2.35
CA ALA A 459 -2.03 -16.99 -1.77
C ALA A 459 -2.33 -18.31 -1.04
N VAL A 460 -1.87 -19.45 -1.55
CA VAL A 460 -1.99 -20.77 -0.89
C VAL A 460 -1.19 -20.81 0.42
N ILE A 461 0.01 -20.23 0.45
CA ILE A 461 0.79 -20.09 1.70
C ILE A 461 0.00 -19.22 2.70
N GLY A 462 -0.65 -18.15 2.23
CA GLY A 462 -1.55 -17.32 3.03
C GLY A 462 -2.75 -18.10 3.58
N LEU A 463 -3.35 -18.96 2.76
CA LEU A 463 -4.44 -19.85 3.17
C LEU A 463 -4.00 -20.79 4.29
N ILE A 464 -2.85 -21.43 4.15
CA ILE A 464 -2.29 -22.31 5.19
C ILE A 464 -2.07 -21.52 6.49
N SER A 465 -1.51 -20.32 6.39
CA SER A 465 -1.31 -19.43 7.54
C SER A 465 -2.63 -19.04 8.21
N ALA A 466 -3.69 -18.82 7.43
CA ALA A 466 -5.02 -18.44 7.94
C ALA A 466 -5.66 -19.49 8.84
N PHE A 467 -5.36 -20.77 8.67
CA PHE A 467 -5.90 -21.83 9.56
C PHE A 467 -5.42 -21.67 11.01
N PHE A 468 -4.26 -21.09 11.24
CA PHE A 468 -3.72 -20.85 12.58
C PHE A 468 -4.30 -19.58 13.24
N MET A 469 -5.04 -18.75 12.50
CA MET A 469 -5.61 -17.51 13.03
C MET A 469 -6.71 -17.82 14.05
N LYS A 470 -6.66 -17.16 15.22
CA LYS A 470 -7.67 -17.23 16.27
C LYS A 470 -8.21 -15.83 16.54
N ARG A 471 -9.49 -15.76 16.92
CA ARG A 471 -10.08 -14.50 17.36
C ARG A 471 -9.43 -14.04 18.66
N VAL A 472 -8.91 -12.83 18.64
CA VAL A 472 -8.38 -12.19 19.86
C VAL A 472 -9.56 -11.75 20.71
N LYS A 473 -9.64 -12.29 21.92
CA LYS A 473 -10.56 -11.81 22.95
C LYS A 473 -9.86 -10.69 23.70
N VAL A 474 -10.34 -9.46 23.56
CA VAL A 474 -9.82 -8.34 24.31
C VAL A 474 -10.55 -8.36 25.66
N ASN A 475 -9.83 -8.73 26.72
CA ASN A 475 -10.38 -8.66 28.08
C ASN A 475 -10.47 -7.17 28.46
N HIS A 476 -11.67 -6.73 28.77
CA HIS A 476 -11.89 -5.44 29.41
C HIS A 476 -11.48 -5.58 30.86
N SER A 477 -10.21 -5.26 31.19
CA SER A 477 -9.81 -4.96 32.58
C SER A 477 -10.03 -3.49 32.85
#